data_e73d406f7dbd3016b3a4df96881b8a86
#
_entry.id   e73d406f7dbd3016b3a4df96881b8a86
#
_cell.length_a   1.000
_cell.length_b   1.000
_cell.length_c   1.000
_cell.angle_alpha   90.00
_cell.angle_beta   90.00
_cell.angle_gamma   90.00
#
_symmetry.space_group_name_H-M   'P 1'
#
loop_
_entity.id
_entity.type
_entity.pdbx_description
1 polymer ?
#
loop_
_entity_poly.entity_id
_entity_poly.type
_entity_poly.pdbx_seq_one_letter_code
_entity_poly.pdbx_strand_id
1 'polypeptide(L)'
;MRNSATPKIMLCILTGCALTLSSFASQSQKKAGLFAPDKGKFTIQLEGQTVGREEFEVAPSSGGWAAHGTTELKTADTPATRVTGALTLQPDGAPISYEWSSQAEKTNGARILFANGVAKITLQMQGARPFEQDMTFNTPLIAVLDNNLYYQYGVLARVYDWSKQGTQTLPVLIPQELTPGSVNVDATGSVTANGKSYDGLRVTTSDLEVLLFLDSNHRLMRLEVPAAKVAVSRD
;
A
#
# COMPACT_ATOMS: atom_id res chain seq x y z
N MET A 1 51.85 72.37 52.27
CA MET A 1 50.60 72.78 51.63
C MET A 1 49.71 71.56 51.45
N ARG A 2 48.55 71.58 52.05
CA ARG A 2 47.64 70.43 52.21
C ARG A 2 46.80 70.27 51.01
N ASN A 3 46.70 69.05 50.44
CA ASN A 3 45.63 68.66 49.57
C ASN A 3 44.85 67.49 50.14
N SER A 4 43.61 67.76 50.43
CA SER A 4 42.62 66.81 50.90
C SER A 4 42.05 66.04 49.72
N ALA A 5 42.06 64.74 49.80
CA ALA A 5 41.41 63.86 48.86
C ALA A 5 40.21 63.20 49.49
N THR A 6 39.05 63.42 48.97
CA THR A 6 37.76 62.85 49.32
C THR A 6 37.59 61.50 48.62
N PRO A 7 37.18 60.40 49.28
CA PRO A 7 36.93 59.13 48.57
C PRO A 7 35.52 59.08 47.92
N LYS A 8 35.46 58.76 46.62
CA LYS A 8 34.21 58.44 45.95
C LYS A 8 33.79 56.98 46.20
N ILE A 9 32.64 56.85 46.80
CA ILE A 9 31.98 55.56 46.99
C ILE A 9 31.46 55.09 45.59
N MET A 10 31.95 53.94 45.13
CA MET A 10 31.55 53.31 43.89
C MET A 10 30.48 52.24 44.22
N LEU A 11 29.23 52.51 43.86
CA LEU A 11 28.08 51.62 44.00
C LEU A 11 28.10 50.57 42.86
N CYS A 12 28.46 49.33 43.21
CA CYS A 12 28.36 48.22 42.30
C CYS A 12 26.92 47.74 42.22
N ILE A 13 26.25 47.99 41.05
CA ILE A 13 24.97 47.41 40.74
C ILE A 13 25.23 45.99 40.15
N LEU A 14 24.87 44.96 40.91
CA LEU A 14 24.85 43.58 40.50
C LEU A 14 23.60 43.35 39.60
N THR A 15 23.81 43.34 38.31
CA THR A 15 22.78 42.95 37.33
C THR A 15 22.72 41.41 37.28
N GLY A 16 21.71 40.82 37.93
CA GLY A 16 21.45 39.40 37.89
C GLY A 16 20.96 38.99 36.48
N CYS A 17 21.79 38.25 35.78
CA CYS A 17 21.44 37.64 34.49
C CYS A 17 20.64 36.35 34.77
N ALA A 18 19.32 36.43 34.68
CA ALA A 18 18.45 35.25 34.76
C ALA A 18 18.58 34.45 33.44
N LEU A 19 19.34 33.36 33.48
CA LEU A 19 19.41 32.37 32.41
C LEU A 19 18.08 31.60 32.39
N THR A 20 17.18 31.98 31.51
CA THR A 20 15.99 31.18 31.17
C THR A 20 16.44 29.97 30.35
N LEU A 21 16.52 28.81 30.96
CA LEU A 21 16.67 27.52 30.33
C LEU A 21 15.37 27.23 29.55
N SER A 22 15.37 27.58 28.26
CA SER A 22 14.33 27.14 27.34
C SER A 22 14.49 25.64 27.12
N SER A 23 13.68 24.84 27.81
CA SER A 23 13.54 23.40 27.53
C SER A 23 12.95 23.22 26.13
N PHE A 24 13.80 22.96 25.15
CA PHE A 24 13.37 22.43 23.88
C PHE A 24 12.83 21.02 24.12
N ALA A 25 11.51 20.93 24.29
CA ALA A 25 10.82 19.66 24.19
C ALA A 25 11.04 19.16 22.77
N SER A 26 11.95 18.19 22.62
CA SER A 26 12.12 17.45 21.36
C SER A 26 10.80 16.73 21.09
N GLN A 27 9.96 17.33 20.26
CA GLN A 27 8.80 16.63 19.69
C GLN A 27 9.39 15.50 18.85
N SER A 28 9.39 14.30 19.38
CA SER A 28 9.61 13.08 18.61
C SER A 28 8.60 13.10 17.47
N GLN A 29 9.04 13.48 16.28
CA GLN A 29 8.23 13.32 15.06
C GLN A 29 7.95 11.83 14.93
N LYS A 30 6.72 11.44 15.25
CA LYS A 30 6.21 10.09 15.03
C LYS A 30 6.39 9.82 13.55
N LYS A 31 7.35 8.95 13.18
CA LYS A 31 7.58 8.56 11.81
C LYS A 31 6.22 8.19 11.20
N ALA A 32 5.82 8.86 10.14
CA ALA A 32 4.55 8.55 9.48
C ALA A 32 4.51 7.05 9.18
N GLY A 33 3.43 6.39 9.58
CA GLY A 33 3.28 4.96 9.34
C GLY A 33 3.23 4.69 7.83
N LEU A 34 3.64 3.50 7.41
CA LEU A 34 3.61 3.09 6.00
C LEU A 34 2.19 3.17 5.42
N PHE A 35 1.19 2.88 6.22
CA PHE A 35 -0.22 2.92 5.85
C PHE A 35 -0.98 4.03 6.56
N ALA A 36 -2.06 4.48 5.92
CA ALA A 36 -3.11 5.30 6.50
C ALA A 36 -4.47 4.68 6.13
N PRO A 37 -5.53 4.90 6.94
CA PRO A 37 -6.86 4.44 6.60
C PRO A 37 -7.28 4.93 5.22
N ASP A 38 -7.85 4.04 4.44
CA ASP A 38 -8.33 4.33 3.09
C ASP A 38 -9.55 3.45 2.79
N LYS A 39 -10.56 4.00 2.14
CA LYS A 39 -11.70 3.27 1.63
C LYS A 39 -12.27 3.95 0.41
N GLY A 40 -12.88 3.19 -0.46
CA GLY A 40 -13.47 3.76 -1.67
C GLY A 40 -14.10 2.71 -2.55
N LYS A 41 -14.43 3.19 -3.74
CA LYS A 41 -14.97 2.37 -4.82
C LYS A 41 -14.16 2.63 -6.06
N PHE A 42 -14.02 1.59 -6.86
CA PHE A 42 -13.46 1.67 -8.19
C PHE A 42 -14.51 1.28 -9.23
N THR A 43 -14.58 2.03 -10.31
CA THR A 43 -15.26 1.64 -11.54
C THR A 43 -14.25 0.96 -12.46
N ILE A 44 -14.60 -0.24 -12.95
CA ILE A 44 -13.75 -1.08 -13.80
C ILE A 44 -14.26 -1.03 -15.22
N GLN A 45 -13.37 -0.71 -16.17
CA GLN A 45 -13.66 -0.62 -17.59
C GLN A 45 -12.78 -1.59 -18.38
N LEU A 46 -13.36 -2.25 -19.35
CA LEU A 46 -12.71 -3.04 -20.38
C LEU A 46 -13.04 -2.43 -21.74
N GLU A 47 -12.03 -2.08 -22.53
CA GLU A 47 -12.20 -1.42 -23.84
C GLU A 47 -13.10 -0.16 -23.78
N GLY A 48 -13.05 0.58 -22.66
CA GLY A 48 -13.87 1.76 -22.42
C GLY A 48 -15.31 1.49 -21.96
N GLN A 49 -15.74 0.23 -21.88
CA GLN A 49 -17.04 -0.16 -21.37
C GLN A 49 -16.96 -0.51 -19.89
N THR A 50 -17.88 0.00 -19.07
CA THR A 50 -17.96 -0.38 -17.66
C THR A 50 -18.41 -1.84 -17.55
N VAL A 51 -17.55 -2.67 -16.94
CA VAL A 51 -17.77 -4.11 -16.76
C VAL A 51 -17.89 -4.50 -15.29
N GLY A 52 -17.62 -3.58 -14.36
CA GLY A 52 -17.72 -3.89 -12.95
C GLY A 52 -17.32 -2.77 -12.02
N ARG A 53 -17.29 -3.12 -10.74
CA ARG A 53 -16.88 -2.23 -9.66
C ARG A 53 -16.19 -3.03 -8.57
N GLU A 54 -15.33 -2.35 -7.80
CA GLU A 54 -14.74 -2.86 -6.58
C GLU A 54 -15.06 -1.91 -5.43
N GLU A 55 -15.44 -2.45 -4.28
CA GLU A 55 -15.49 -1.72 -3.01
C GLU A 55 -14.35 -2.21 -2.13
N PHE A 56 -13.61 -1.31 -1.48
CA PHE A 56 -12.46 -1.68 -0.67
C PHE A 56 -12.31 -0.82 0.59
N GLU A 57 -11.59 -1.37 1.56
CA GLU A 57 -11.18 -0.65 2.76
C GLU A 57 -9.81 -1.15 3.24
N VAL A 58 -8.97 -0.21 3.69
CA VAL A 58 -7.71 -0.42 4.38
C VAL A 58 -7.83 0.27 5.74
N ALA A 59 -7.75 -0.49 6.82
CA ALA A 59 -7.96 0.02 8.18
C ALA A 59 -6.92 -0.55 9.16
N PRO A 60 -6.63 0.17 10.26
CA PRO A 60 -5.84 -0.38 11.36
C PRO A 60 -6.47 -1.67 11.90
N SER A 61 -5.63 -2.66 12.23
CA SER A 61 -6.02 -3.91 12.85
C SER A 61 -5.12 -4.20 14.04
N SER A 62 -5.47 -5.20 14.85
CA SER A 62 -4.65 -5.62 15.98
C SER A 62 -3.26 -6.04 15.51
N GLY A 63 -2.24 -5.22 15.83
CA GLY A 63 -0.85 -5.48 15.49
C GLY A 63 -0.42 -5.12 14.07
N GLY A 64 -1.27 -4.42 13.28
CA GLY A 64 -0.94 -4.05 11.90
C GLY A 64 -2.10 -3.44 11.15
N TRP A 65 -2.37 -3.97 9.96
CA TRP A 65 -3.38 -3.45 9.02
C TRP A 65 -4.21 -4.58 8.43
N ALA A 66 -5.48 -4.28 8.17
CA ALA A 66 -6.38 -5.10 7.38
C ALA A 66 -6.75 -4.37 6.11
N ALA A 67 -6.67 -5.04 4.98
CA ALA A 67 -7.11 -4.53 3.68
C ALA A 67 -8.05 -5.56 3.05
N HIS A 68 -9.23 -5.14 2.64
CA HIS A 68 -10.19 -6.03 1.99
C HIS A 68 -10.84 -5.34 0.80
N GLY A 69 -11.25 -6.15 -0.17
CA GLY A 69 -11.98 -5.70 -1.34
C GLY A 69 -13.00 -6.71 -1.79
N THR A 70 -14.02 -6.21 -2.46
CA THR A 70 -15.04 -7.01 -3.14
C THR A 70 -15.24 -6.44 -4.53
N THR A 71 -14.97 -7.26 -5.54
CA THR A 71 -15.15 -6.91 -6.94
C THR A 71 -16.35 -7.67 -7.50
N GLU A 72 -17.22 -6.96 -8.19
CA GLU A 72 -18.32 -7.52 -8.97
C GLU A 72 -18.06 -7.21 -10.45
N LEU A 73 -17.99 -8.26 -11.27
CA LEU A 73 -17.76 -8.17 -12.72
C LEU A 73 -18.91 -8.79 -13.48
N LYS A 74 -19.28 -8.17 -14.59
CA LYS A 74 -20.24 -8.69 -15.53
C LYS A 74 -19.89 -8.19 -16.93
N THR A 75 -19.57 -9.08 -17.83
CA THR A 75 -19.45 -8.79 -19.27
C THR A 75 -20.65 -9.33 -20.02
N ALA A 76 -20.75 -9.01 -21.31
CA ALA A 76 -21.83 -9.55 -22.15
C ALA A 76 -21.74 -11.08 -22.29
N ASP A 77 -20.53 -11.62 -22.29
CA ASP A 77 -20.24 -13.00 -22.68
C ASP A 77 -19.90 -13.91 -21.49
N THR A 78 -19.84 -13.36 -20.26
CA THR A 78 -19.49 -14.15 -19.07
C THR A 78 -20.52 -13.99 -17.96
N PRO A 79 -20.77 -15.04 -17.17
CA PRO A 79 -21.59 -14.93 -15.97
C PRO A 79 -21.08 -13.86 -15.02
N ALA A 80 -21.99 -13.25 -14.26
CA ALA A 80 -21.60 -12.34 -13.21
C ALA A 80 -20.68 -13.05 -12.20
N THR A 81 -19.54 -12.44 -11.91
CA THR A 81 -18.55 -12.98 -10.98
C THR A 81 -18.36 -12.01 -9.82
N ARG A 82 -18.33 -12.56 -8.62
CA ARG A 82 -17.98 -11.82 -7.40
C ARG A 82 -16.69 -12.39 -6.83
N VAL A 83 -15.68 -11.52 -6.68
CA VAL A 83 -14.39 -11.87 -6.07
C VAL A 83 -14.24 -11.08 -4.78
N THR A 84 -13.83 -11.74 -3.71
CA THR A 84 -13.49 -11.09 -2.44
C THR A 84 -12.06 -11.41 -2.07
N GLY A 85 -11.35 -10.46 -1.46
CA GLY A 85 -10.02 -10.65 -0.92
C GLY A 85 -9.87 -9.92 0.41
N ALA A 86 -9.29 -10.59 1.41
CA ALA A 86 -9.00 -10.03 2.72
C ALA A 86 -7.54 -10.31 3.09
N LEU A 87 -6.74 -9.24 3.21
CA LEU A 87 -5.30 -9.28 3.46
C LEU A 87 -5.01 -8.65 4.83
N THR A 88 -4.34 -9.38 5.70
CA THR A 88 -3.81 -8.87 6.97
C THR A 88 -2.31 -8.64 6.81
N LEU A 89 -1.84 -7.48 7.26
CA LEU A 89 -0.47 -7.00 7.10
C LEU A 89 0.16 -6.62 8.44
N GLN A 90 1.45 -6.82 8.55
CA GLN A 90 2.26 -6.22 9.60
C GLN A 90 2.39 -4.70 9.39
N PRO A 91 2.86 -3.92 10.39
CA PRO A 91 3.06 -2.48 10.24
C PRO A 91 4.04 -2.09 9.12
N ASP A 92 4.96 -2.96 8.75
CA ASP A 92 5.94 -2.79 7.68
C ASP A 92 5.45 -3.25 6.30
N GLY A 93 4.22 -3.76 6.21
CA GLY A 93 3.59 -4.20 4.98
C GLY A 93 3.79 -5.68 4.64
N ALA A 94 4.55 -6.44 5.45
CA ALA A 94 4.66 -7.87 5.25
C ALA A 94 3.30 -8.56 5.48
N PRO A 95 2.85 -9.48 4.61
CA PRO A 95 1.60 -10.16 4.78
C PRO A 95 1.65 -11.14 5.97
N ILE A 96 0.53 -11.23 6.71
CA ILE A 96 0.30 -12.21 7.79
C ILE A 96 -0.62 -13.31 7.28
N SER A 97 -1.74 -12.91 6.65
CA SER A 97 -2.70 -13.84 6.08
C SER A 97 -3.41 -13.21 4.89
N TYR A 98 -3.86 -14.06 3.98
CA TYR A 98 -4.72 -13.67 2.89
C TYR A 98 -5.81 -14.72 2.69
N GLU A 99 -7.04 -14.26 2.50
CA GLU A 99 -8.16 -15.11 2.14
C GLU A 99 -8.84 -14.52 0.91
N TRP A 100 -9.14 -15.36 -0.08
CA TRP A 100 -9.94 -14.95 -1.22
C TRP A 100 -11.05 -15.96 -1.51
N SER A 101 -12.11 -15.48 -2.12
CA SER A 101 -13.13 -16.34 -2.71
C SER A 101 -13.63 -15.75 -4.04
N SER A 102 -13.94 -16.63 -4.96
CA SER A 102 -14.58 -16.30 -6.24
C SER A 102 -15.89 -17.07 -6.35
N GLN A 103 -16.95 -16.37 -6.66
CA GLN A 103 -18.30 -16.88 -6.88
C GLN A 103 -18.71 -16.56 -8.30
N ALA A 104 -18.86 -17.60 -9.12
CA ALA A 104 -19.42 -17.59 -10.46
C ALA A 104 -20.41 -18.77 -10.54
N GLU A 105 -20.25 -19.68 -11.51
CA GLU A 105 -20.99 -20.94 -11.52
C GLU A 105 -20.60 -21.88 -10.37
N LYS A 106 -19.35 -21.78 -9.91
CA LYS A 106 -18.80 -22.52 -8.78
C LYS A 106 -18.12 -21.56 -7.82
N THR A 107 -18.09 -21.96 -6.55
CA THR A 107 -17.34 -21.24 -5.52
C THR A 107 -15.97 -21.86 -5.33
N ASN A 108 -14.94 -21.06 -5.48
CA ASN A 108 -13.57 -21.41 -5.20
C ASN A 108 -12.98 -20.39 -4.23
N GLY A 109 -11.95 -20.76 -3.47
CA GLY A 109 -11.27 -19.84 -2.56
C GLY A 109 -9.99 -20.44 -2.03
N ALA A 110 -9.17 -19.61 -1.39
CA ALA A 110 -8.02 -20.09 -0.66
C ALA A 110 -7.81 -19.27 0.62
N ARG A 111 -7.17 -19.93 1.56
CA ARG A 111 -6.57 -19.32 2.74
C ARG A 111 -5.06 -19.49 2.68
N ILE A 112 -4.34 -18.40 2.92
CA ILE A 112 -2.88 -18.37 2.88
C ILE A 112 -2.38 -17.77 4.20
N LEU A 113 -1.44 -18.46 4.83
CA LEU A 113 -0.75 -17.98 6.02
C LEU A 113 0.72 -17.71 5.66
N PHE A 114 1.21 -16.55 6.05
CA PHE A 114 2.58 -16.15 5.78
C PHE A 114 3.40 -16.16 7.06
N ALA A 115 4.54 -16.82 7.04
CA ALA A 115 5.49 -16.84 8.15
C ALA A 115 6.91 -17.00 7.62
N ASN A 116 7.83 -16.12 8.01
CA ASN A 116 9.26 -16.22 7.69
C ASN A 116 9.57 -16.42 6.20
N GLY A 117 8.84 -15.75 5.31
CA GLY A 117 9.01 -15.90 3.87
C GLY A 117 8.39 -17.17 3.28
N VAL A 118 7.58 -17.89 4.04
CA VAL A 118 6.82 -19.05 3.53
C VAL A 118 5.34 -18.69 3.47
N ALA A 119 4.71 -18.95 2.33
CA ALA A 119 3.27 -18.88 2.13
C ALA A 119 2.71 -20.30 2.16
N LYS A 120 1.90 -20.62 3.19
CA LYS A 120 1.16 -21.87 3.30
C LYS A 120 -0.25 -21.69 2.75
N ILE A 121 -0.53 -22.36 1.65
CA ILE A 121 -1.75 -22.19 0.87
C ILE A 121 -2.65 -23.40 1.10
N THR A 122 -3.91 -23.15 1.46
CA THR A 122 -4.99 -24.13 1.45
C THR A 122 -6.04 -23.69 0.45
N LEU A 123 -6.07 -24.33 -0.70
CA LEU A 123 -7.04 -24.05 -1.78
C LEU A 123 -8.30 -24.90 -1.54
N GLN A 124 -9.46 -24.27 -1.67
CA GLN A 124 -10.77 -24.91 -1.56
C GLN A 124 -11.54 -24.73 -2.87
N MET A 125 -11.95 -25.84 -3.47
CA MET A 125 -12.77 -25.85 -4.67
C MET A 125 -14.07 -26.61 -4.39
N GLN A 126 -15.17 -26.02 -4.82
CA GLN A 126 -16.48 -26.66 -4.64
C GLN A 126 -16.51 -28.08 -5.24
N GLY A 127 -16.83 -29.06 -4.41
CA GLY A 127 -16.92 -30.48 -4.82
C GLY A 127 -15.58 -31.22 -4.87
N ALA A 128 -14.46 -30.60 -4.46
CA ALA A 128 -13.14 -31.23 -4.39
C ALA A 128 -12.60 -31.27 -2.96
N ARG A 129 -11.59 -32.11 -2.72
CA ARG A 129 -10.84 -32.07 -1.47
C ARG A 129 -9.94 -30.82 -1.45
N PRO A 130 -9.69 -30.22 -0.29
CA PRO A 130 -8.71 -29.14 -0.18
C PRO A 130 -7.35 -29.58 -0.71
N PHE A 131 -6.68 -28.66 -1.39
CA PHE A 131 -5.32 -28.83 -1.86
C PHE A 131 -4.39 -27.94 -1.04
N GLU A 132 -3.27 -28.47 -0.58
CA GLU A 132 -2.30 -27.73 0.23
C GLU A 132 -0.97 -27.61 -0.51
N GLN A 133 -0.35 -26.43 -0.43
CA GLN A 133 0.96 -26.16 -1.02
C GLN A 133 1.68 -25.10 -0.20
N ASP A 134 3.01 -25.30 -0.03
CA ASP A 134 3.90 -24.30 0.54
C ASP A 134 4.73 -23.65 -0.58
N MET A 135 4.90 -22.32 -0.50
CA MET A 135 5.78 -21.56 -1.40
C MET A 135 6.77 -20.76 -0.58
N THR A 136 8.05 -20.78 -0.97
CA THR A 136 9.14 -20.11 -0.25
C THR A 136 9.61 -18.89 -1.03
N PHE A 137 9.82 -17.79 -0.32
CA PHE A 137 10.32 -16.52 -0.82
C PHE A 137 11.59 -16.11 -0.04
N ASN A 138 12.43 -15.31 -0.67
CA ASN A 138 13.69 -14.85 -0.07
C ASN A 138 13.52 -13.77 1.01
N THR A 139 12.30 -13.26 1.20
CA THR A 139 11.97 -12.20 2.14
C THR A 139 10.53 -12.37 2.65
N PRO A 140 10.22 -11.92 3.87
CA PRO A 140 8.84 -11.91 4.36
C PRO A 140 7.97 -10.82 3.69
N LEU A 141 8.57 -9.81 3.06
CA LEU A 141 7.85 -8.75 2.35
C LEU A 141 7.44 -9.25 0.97
N ILE A 142 6.26 -9.85 0.87
CA ILE A 142 5.69 -10.45 -0.34
C ILE A 142 4.45 -9.64 -0.73
N ALA A 143 4.42 -9.11 -1.94
CA ALA A 143 3.22 -8.50 -2.47
C ALA A 143 2.19 -9.57 -2.82
N VAL A 144 0.94 -9.35 -2.43
CA VAL A 144 -0.19 -10.18 -2.87
C VAL A 144 -0.93 -9.41 -3.95
N LEU A 145 -0.90 -9.91 -5.18
CA LEU A 145 -1.56 -9.30 -6.33
C LEU A 145 -2.44 -10.36 -6.99
N ASP A 146 -3.70 -10.33 -6.65
CA ASP A 146 -4.65 -11.34 -7.14
C ASP A 146 -5.51 -10.78 -8.28
N ASN A 147 -6.04 -11.67 -9.11
CA ASN A 147 -6.84 -11.26 -10.25
C ASN A 147 -8.13 -10.56 -9.82
N ASN A 148 -8.42 -9.43 -10.49
CA ASN A 148 -9.63 -8.62 -10.26
C ASN A 148 -9.78 -8.03 -8.84
N LEU A 149 -8.67 -7.84 -8.11
CA LEU A 149 -8.64 -7.17 -6.80
C LEU A 149 -7.65 -6.01 -6.85
N TYR A 150 -8.11 -4.87 -7.33
CA TYR A 150 -7.28 -3.71 -7.68
C TYR A 150 -6.80 -2.92 -6.45
N TYR A 151 -7.50 -3.00 -5.32
CA TYR A 151 -7.05 -2.37 -4.07
C TYR A 151 -5.66 -2.84 -3.65
N GLN A 152 -5.25 -4.04 -4.05
CA GLN A 152 -3.93 -4.62 -3.74
C GLN A 152 -2.79 -3.83 -4.39
N TYR A 153 -3.01 -3.21 -5.53
CA TYR A 153 -2.05 -2.27 -6.12
C TYR A 153 -1.93 -0.98 -5.30
N GLY A 154 -2.99 -0.56 -4.61
CA GLY A 154 -2.92 0.51 -3.62
C GLY A 154 -2.08 0.12 -2.40
N VAL A 155 -2.14 -1.14 -1.95
CA VAL A 155 -1.26 -1.69 -0.91
C VAL A 155 0.18 -1.73 -1.41
N LEU A 156 0.43 -2.23 -2.63
CA LEU A 156 1.75 -2.26 -3.25
C LEU A 156 2.40 -0.86 -3.32
N ALA A 157 1.63 0.15 -3.73
CA ALA A 157 2.10 1.54 -3.82
C ALA A 157 2.56 2.11 -2.46
N ARG A 158 1.99 1.62 -1.35
CA ARG A 158 2.39 1.99 0.02
C ARG A 158 3.64 1.24 0.49
N VAL A 159 3.86 0.02 0.00
CA VAL A 159 5.04 -0.81 0.31
C VAL A 159 6.26 -0.36 -0.49
N TYR A 160 6.07 0.25 -1.65
CA TYR A 160 7.15 0.83 -2.44
C TYR A 160 7.92 1.88 -1.61
N ASP A 161 9.25 1.77 -1.59
CA ASP A 161 10.11 2.71 -0.85
C ASP A 161 10.35 3.98 -1.68
N TRP A 162 9.52 5.00 -1.46
CA TRP A 162 9.58 6.28 -2.16
C TRP A 162 10.87 7.09 -1.89
N SER A 163 11.65 6.70 -0.88
CA SER A 163 12.94 7.34 -0.60
C SER A 163 14.07 6.80 -1.47
N LYS A 164 13.89 5.64 -2.11
CA LYS A 164 14.85 5.02 -3.01
C LYS A 164 14.53 5.40 -4.45
N GLN A 165 15.59 5.71 -5.19
CA GLN A 165 15.48 5.92 -6.63
C GLN A 165 15.68 4.61 -7.39
N GLY A 166 15.12 4.56 -8.61
CA GLY A 166 15.26 3.44 -9.52
C GLY A 166 14.28 2.30 -9.26
N THR A 167 14.48 1.24 -10.00
CA THR A 167 13.62 0.06 -9.98
C THR A 167 13.74 -0.70 -8.65
N GLN A 168 12.61 -1.04 -8.07
CA GLN A 168 12.53 -1.94 -6.92
C GLN A 168 11.86 -3.23 -7.35
N THR A 169 12.53 -4.36 -7.13
CA THR A 169 11.97 -5.68 -7.41
C THR A 169 11.34 -6.23 -6.14
N LEU A 170 10.05 -6.54 -6.19
CA LEU A 170 9.29 -7.10 -5.09
C LEU A 170 8.84 -8.52 -5.44
N PRO A 171 9.02 -9.51 -4.56
CA PRO A 171 8.40 -10.81 -4.73
C PRO A 171 6.88 -10.67 -4.68
N VAL A 172 6.20 -11.44 -5.51
CA VAL A 172 4.74 -11.44 -5.63
C VAL A 172 4.20 -12.85 -5.54
N LEU A 173 3.02 -12.96 -4.95
CA LEU A 173 2.17 -14.15 -5.04
C LEU A 173 0.87 -13.76 -5.74
N ILE A 174 0.48 -14.54 -6.76
CA ILE A 174 -0.83 -14.47 -7.42
C ILE A 174 -1.64 -15.69 -6.95
N PRO A 175 -2.43 -15.55 -5.86
CA PRO A 175 -3.06 -16.68 -5.20
C PRO A 175 -4.02 -17.49 -6.05
N GLN A 176 -4.83 -16.84 -6.89
CA GLN A 176 -5.79 -17.53 -7.77
C GLN A 176 -5.10 -18.41 -8.82
N GLU A 177 -3.85 -18.10 -9.15
CA GLU A 177 -3.04 -18.85 -10.12
C GLU A 177 -2.03 -19.78 -9.46
N LEU A 178 -1.91 -19.75 -8.12
CA LEU A 178 -0.85 -20.44 -7.38
C LEU A 178 0.55 -20.13 -7.93
N THR A 179 0.76 -18.88 -8.36
CA THR A 179 1.97 -18.46 -9.07
C THR A 179 2.81 -17.53 -8.20
N PRO A 180 4.01 -17.96 -7.77
CA PRO A 180 5.02 -17.08 -7.21
C PRO A 180 5.80 -16.41 -8.32
N GLY A 181 6.23 -15.17 -8.09
CA GLY A 181 7.02 -14.42 -9.06
C GLY A 181 7.68 -13.20 -8.46
N SER A 182 8.01 -12.26 -9.32
CA SER A 182 8.48 -10.93 -8.94
C SER A 182 7.95 -9.89 -9.90
N VAL A 183 7.75 -8.68 -9.40
CA VAL A 183 7.41 -7.50 -10.20
C VAL A 183 8.48 -6.44 -10.00
N ASN A 184 8.79 -5.71 -11.08
CA ASN A 184 9.58 -4.50 -10.99
C ASN A 184 8.65 -3.31 -10.84
N VAL A 185 8.98 -2.42 -9.92
CA VAL A 185 8.20 -1.22 -9.63
C VAL A 185 9.09 0.00 -9.79
N ASP A 186 8.68 0.93 -10.65
CA ASP A 186 9.41 2.16 -10.96
C ASP A 186 8.53 3.37 -10.71
N ALA A 187 9.06 4.40 -10.03
CA ALA A 187 8.44 5.70 -9.99
C ALA A 187 8.64 6.41 -11.36
N THR A 188 7.56 6.78 -12.01
CA THR A 188 7.60 7.45 -13.32
C THR A 188 7.54 8.98 -13.22
N GLY A 189 7.52 9.51 -11.98
CA GLY A 189 7.34 10.94 -11.74
C GLY A 189 5.89 11.38 -11.90
N SER A 190 5.71 12.68 -12.15
CA SER A 190 4.38 13.26 -12.34
C SER A 190 3.77 12.84 -13.68
N VAL A 191 2.57 12.29 -13.65
CA VAL A 191 1.80 11.87 -14.82
C VAL A 191 0.44 12.57 -14.82
N THR A 192 -0.09 12.85 -16.02
CA THR A 192 -1.37 13.54 -16.17
C THR A 192 -2.42 12.62 -16.77
N ALA A 193 -3.56 12.51 -16.12
CA ALA A 193 -4.73 11.83 -16.66
C ALA A 193 -5.99 12.65 -16.38
N ASN A 194 -6.86 12.81 -17.39
CA ASN A 194 -8.09 13.59 -17.32
C ASN A 194 -7.89 15.02 -16.78
N GLY A 195 -6.76 15.67 -17.15
CA GLY A 195 -6.41 17.05 -16.75
C GLY A 195 -5.96 17.18 -15.28
N LYS A 196 -5.76 16.06 -14.56
CA LYS A 196 -5.23 16.05 -13.19
C LYS A 196 -3.83 15.44 -13.17
N SER A 197 -2.99 15.94 -12.26
CA SER A 197 -1.63 15.44 -12.04
C SER A 197 -1.64 14.42 -10.91
N TYR A 198 -0.86 13.35 -11.08
CA TYR A 198 -0.72 12.22 -10.15
C TYR A 198 0.76 11.85 -10.02
N ASP A 199 1.12 11.21 -8.92
CA ASP A 199 2.38 10.49 -8.82
C ASP A 199 2.23 9.13 -9.52
N GLY A 200 3.12 8.84 -10.47
CA GLY A 200 3.05 7.62 -11.27
C GLY A 200 3.93 6.52 -10.72
N LEU A 201 3.40 5.30 -10.66
CA LEU A 201 4.18 4.07 -10.56
C LEU A 201 3.90 3.19 -11.78
N ARG A 202 4.94 2.52 -12.26
CA ARG A 202 4.85 1.48 -13.27
C ARG A 202 5.24 0.15 -12.64
N VAL A 203 4.36 -0.83 -12.75
CA VAL A 203 4.58 -2.19 -12.28
C VAL A 203 4.71 -3.09 -13.50
N THR A 204 5.83 -3.82 -13.62
CA THR A 204 6.11 -4.64 -14.79
C THR A 204 6.51 -6.06 -14.41
N THR A 205 6.10 -7.00 -15.24
CA THR A 205 6.62 -8.37 -15.35
C THR A 205 7.27 -8.55 -16.73
N SER A 206 7.58 -9.80 -17.13
CA SER A 206 8.07 -10.11 -18.49
C SER A 206 7.08 -9.75 -19.59
N ASP A 207 5.78 -9.80 -19.30
CA ASP A 207 4.67 -9.80 -20.25
C ASP A 207 3.52 -8.86 -19.89
N LEU A 208 3.59 -8.22 -18.74
CA LEU A 208 2.54 -7.32 -18.27
C LEU A 208 3.12 -5.98 -17.79
N GLU A 209 2.45 -4.89 -18.17
CA GLU A 209 2.66 -3.56 -17.62
C GLU A 209 1.37 -3.04 -17.00
N VAL A 210 1.48 -2.53 -15.78
CA VAL A 210 0.38 -1.86 -15.07
C VAL A 210 0.84 -0.46 -14.67
N LEU A 211 0.06 0.54 -15.04
CA LEU A 211 0.32 1.95 -14.70
C LEU A 211 -0.58 2.36 -13.54
N LEU A 212 0.01 2.87 -12.47
CA LEU A 212 -0.70 3.36 -11.29
C LEU A 212 -0.61 4.89 -11.24
N PHE A 213 -1.73 5.54 -11.01
CA PHE A 213 -1.87 6.97 -10.83
C PHE A 213 -2.29 7.23 -9.37
N LEU A 214 -1.43 7.88 -8.61
CA LEU A 214 -1.57 8.04 -7.18
C LEU A 214 -1.77 9.50 -6.81
N ASP A 215 -2.53 9.78 -5.77
CA ASP A 215 -2.58 11.13 -5.21
C ASP A 215 -1.32 11.43 -4.35
N SER A 216 -1.21 12.65 -3.85
CA SER A 216 -0.09 13.11 -3.01
C SER A 216 0.07 12.35 -1.69
N ASN A 217 -0.88 11.50 -1.33
CA ASN A 217 -0.80 10.58 -0.17
C ASN A 217 -0.54 9.14 -0.62
N HIS A 218 -0.15 8.93 -1.88
CA HIS A 218 0.07 7.64 -2.52
C HIS A 218 -1.16 6.70 -2.46
N ARG A 219 -2.39 7.27 -2.48
CA ARG A 219 -3.61 6.49 -2.64
C ARG A 219 -3.88 6.24 -4.11
N LEU A 220 -4.28 5.02 -4.45
CA LEU A 220 -4.63 4.65 -5.81
C LEU A 220 -5.87 5.40 -6.28
N MET A 221 -5.71 6.22 -7.32
CA MET A 221 -6.78 6.97 -7.95
C MET A 221 -7.18 6.38 -9.30
N ARG A 222 -6.22 5.81 -10.01
CA ARG A 222 -6.44 5.15 -11.29
C ARG A 222 -5.38 4.06 -11.49
N LEU A 223 -5.77 3.02 -12.23
CA LEU A 223 -4.89 1.96 -12.72
C LEU A 223 -5.22 1.69 -14.18
N GLU A 224 -4.21 1.44 -14.99
CA GLU A 224 -4.36 1.04 -16.38
C GLU A 224 -3.50 -0.17 -16.68
N VAL A 225 -4.06 -1.10 -17.46
CA VAL A 225 -3.36 -2.23 -18.06
C VAL A 225 -3.50 -2.08 -19.58
N PRO A 226 -2.58 -1.36 -20.26
CA PRO A 226 -2.74 -0.99 -21.66
C PRO A 226 -2.92 -2.18 -22.59
N ALA A 227 -2.13 -3.25 -22.42
CA ALA A 227 -2.18 -4.45 -23.25
C ALA A 227 -3.52 -5.18 -23.14
N ALA A 228 -4.18 -5.14 -21.97
CA ALA A 228 -5.48 -5.73 -21.74
C ALA A 228 -6.64 -4.74 -21.95
N LYS A 229 -6.34 -3.46 -22.28
CA LYS A 229 -7.32 -2.37 -22.41
C LYS A 229 -8.22 -2.22 -21.16
N VAL A 230 -7.69 -2.54 -19.98
CA VAL A 230 -8.36 -2.38 -18.69
C VAL A 230 -8.02 -1.02 -18.11
N ALA A 231 -9.03 -0.31 -17.64
CA ALA A 231 -8.88 0.89 -16.85
C ALA A 231 -9.74 0.81 -15.59
N VAL A 232 -9.16 1.16 -14.45
CA VAL A 232 -9.83 1.19 -13.15
C VAL A 232 -9.70 2.59 -12.61
N SER A 233 -10.80 3.20 -12.23
CA SER A 233 -10.82 4.58 -11.74
C SER A 233 -11.57 4.67 -10.43
N ARG A 234 -11.01 5.42 -9.50
CA ARG A 234 -11.66 5.73 -8.22
C ARG A 234 -12.81 6.69 -8.44
N ASP A 235 -13.98 6.39 -7.82
CA ASP A 235 -15.20 7.20 -7.84
C ASP A 235 -15.06 8.46 -6.96
#